data_7d48b4222f60a8fdb4d7873488e7505b
#
_entry.id   7d48b4222f60a8fdb4d7873488e7505b
#
_cell.length_a   1.000
_cell.length_b   1.000
_cell.length_c   1.000
_cell.angle_alpha   90.00
_cell.angle_beta   90.00
_cell.angle_gamma   90.00
#
_symmetry.space_group_name_H-M   'P 1'
#
loop_
_entity.id
_entity.type
_entity.pdbx_description
1 polymer ?
#
loop_
_entity_poly.entity_id
_entity_poly.type
_entity_poly.pdbx_seq_one_letter_code
_entity_poly.pdbx_strand_id
1 'polypeptide(L)' 'MSVAAHLAELERQHRALEAEIVEARARPSIDHLQIVELKRRKLLLKDEIARLQN' A
#
# COMPACT_ATOMS: atom_id res chain seq x y z
N MET A 1 -15.72 -14.35 5.51
CA MET A 1 -15.59 -12.94 5.13
C MET A 1 -15.99 -12.76 3.67
N SER A 2 -16.78 -11.75 3.37
CA SER A 2 -17.22 -11.50 1.99
C SER A 2 -16.09 -10.90 1.15
N VAL A 3 -16.21 -11.02 -0.18
CA VAL A 3 -15.26 -10.37 -1.10
C VAL A 3 -15.26 -8.84 -0.89
N ALA A 4 -16.45 -8.27 -0.67
CA ALA A 4 -16.56 -6.83 -0.44
C ALA A 4 -15.80 -6.40 0.84
N ALA A 5 -15.90 -7.18 1.90
CA ALA A 5 -15.19 -6.88 3.14
C ALA A 5 -13.67 -7.01 2.95
N HIS A 6 -13.24 -8.04 2.22
CA HIS A 6 -11.83 -8.23 1.93
C HIS A 6 -11.27 -7.09 1.07
N LEU A 7 -12.02 -6.69 0.05
CA LEU A 7 -11.64 -5.58 -0.81
C LEU A 7 -11.51 -4.28 -0.01
N ALA A 8 -12.47 -4.00 0.86
CA ALA A 8 -12.43 -2.79 1.70
C ALA A 8 -11.18 -2.77 2.58
N GLU A 9 -10.80 -3.93 3.14
CA GLU A 9 -9.60 -4.03 3.97
C GLU A 9 -8.33 -3.78 3.15
N LEU A 10 -8.25 -4.34 1.94
CA LEU A 10 -7.11 -4.11 1.06
C LEU A 10 -7.00 -2.64 0.66
N GLU A 11 -8.13 -2.00 0.37
CA GLU A 11 -8.14 -0.58 0.04
C GLU A 11 -7.69 0.27 1.22
N ARG A 12 -8.09 -0.11 2.44
CA ARG A 12 -7.64 0.58 3.66
C ARG A 12 -6.13 0.46 3.81
N GLN A 13 -5.57 -0.75 3.62
CA GLN A 13 -4.14 -0.98 3.70
C GLN A 13 -3.38 -0.18 2.65
N HIS A 14 -3.93 -0.10 1.45
CA HIS A 14 -3.33 0.67 0.37
C HIS A 14 -3.22 2.16 0.73
N ARG A 15 -4.29 2.73 1.28
CA ARG A 15 -4.27 4.13 1.72
C ARG A 15 -3.28 4.36 2.86
N ALA A 16 -3.19 3.40 3.80
CA ALA A 16 -2.23 3.49 4.89
C ALA A 16 -0.79 3.49 4.38
N LEU A 17 -0.49 2.63 3.38
CA LEU A 17 0.84 2.60 2.77
C LEU A 17 1.16 3.89 2.03
N GLU A 18 0.19 4.48 1.34
CA GLU A 18 0.41 5.76 0.67
C GLU A 18 0.80 6.85 1.68
N ALA A 19 0.11 6.88 2.83
CA ALA A 19 0.43 7.83 3.88
C ALA A 19 1.84 7.58 4.45
N GLU A 20 2.21 6.32 4.63
CA GLU A 20 3.56 5.97 5.10
C GLU A 20 4.63 6.42 4.11
N ILE A 21 4.39 6.27 2.82
CA ILE A 21 5.35 6.70 1.79
C ILE A 21 5.53 8.21 1.84
N VAL A 22 4.45 8.98 1.98
CA VAL A 22 4.53 10.43 2.08
C VAL A 22 5.34 10.84 3.30
N GLU A 23 5.09 10.23 4.45
CA GLU A 23 5.84 10.50 5.67
C GLU A 23 7.31 10.13 5.52
N ALA A 24 7.58 8.98 4.91
CA ALA A 24 8.94 8.50 4.71
C ALA A 24 9.74 9.48 3.85
N ARG A 25 9.14 9.98 2.78
CA ARG A 25 9.80 10.94 1.89
C ARG A 25 10.11 12.27 2.57
N ALA A 26 9.33 12.63 3.59
CA ALA A 26 9.53 13.86 4.32
C ALA A 26 10.66 13.76 5.35
N ARG A 27 11.14 12.55 5.65
CA ARG A 27 12.22 12.33 6.61
C ARG A 27 13.57 12.40 5.91
N PRO A 28 14.46 13.32 6.31
CA PRO A 28 15.77 13.43 5.67
C PRO A 28 16.71 12.25 5.93
N SER A 29 16.45 11.47 6.96
CA SER A 29 17.30 10.34 7.35
C SER A 29 16.79 8.99 6.87
N ILE A 30 15.72 8.94 6.05
CA ILE A 30 15.18 7.67 5.61
C ILE A 30 16.08 7.00 4.58
N ASP A 31 16.21 5.68 4.69
CA ASP A 31 16.95 4.89 3.73
C ASP A 31 16.10 4.72 2.45
N HIS A 32 16.74 4.92 1.32
CA HIS A 32 16.10 4.74 0.01
C HIS A 32 15.48 3.34 -0.14
N LEU A 33 16.13 2.32 0.43
CA LEU A 33 15.62 0.94 0.39
C LEU A 33 14.27 0.80 1.09
N GLN A 34 14.04 1.56 2.16
CA GLN A 34 12.77 1.53 2.86
C GLN A 34 11.65 2.08 1.99
N ILE A 35 11.92 3.13 1.24
CA ILE A 35 10.96 3.70 0.30
C ILE A 35 10.63 2.70 -0.81
N VAL A 36 11.65 2.02 -1.35
CA VAL A 36 11.46 1.00 -2.39
C VAL A 36 10.58 -0.13 -1.87
N GLU A 37 10.80 -0.59 -0.64
CA GLU A 37 9.99 -1.65 -0.04
C GLU A 37 8.53 -1.23 0.15
N LEU A 38 8.30 -0.01 0.63
CA LEU A 38 6.95 0.51 0.79
C LEU A 38 6.22 0.59 -0.55
N LYS A 39 6.91 1.06 -1.59
CA LYS A 39 6.35 1.13 -2.93
C LYS A 39 6.03 -0.25 -3.48
N ARG A 40 6.88 -1.25 -3.19
CA ARG A 40 6.64 -2.63 -3.61
C ARG A 40 5.38 -3.18 -2.96
N ARG A 41 5.21 -2.98 -1.66
CA ARG A 41 4.00 -3.40 -0.94
C ARG A 41 2.75 -2.75 -1.52
N LYS A 42 2.85 -1.47 -1.83
CA LYS A 42 1.74 -0.73 -2.44
C LYS A 42 1.34 -1.34 -3.79
N LEU A 43 2.32 -1.70 -4.61
CA LEU A 43 2.06 -2.32 -5.91
C LEU A 43 1.40 -3.69 -5.77
N LEU A 44 1.84 -4.49 -4.79
CA LEU A 44 1.24 -5.80 -4.54
C LEU A 44 -0.21 -5.67 -4.10
N LEU A 45 -0.51 -4.71 -3.23
CA LEU A 45 -1.88 -4.45 -2.79
C LEU A 45 -2.75 -3.98 -3.95
N LYS A 46 -2.23 -3.09 -4.77
CA LYS A 46 -2.95 -2.60 -5.94
C LYS A 46 -3.29 -3.74 -6.89
N ASP A 47 -2.35 -4.65 -7.10
CA ASP A 47 -2.56 -5.81 -7.95
C ASP A 47 -3.66 -6.73 -7.41
N GLU A 48 -3.65 -6.99 -6.10
CA GLU A 48 -4.69 -7.79 -5.46
C GLU A 48 -6.07 -7.13 -5.57
N ILE A 49 -6.13 -5.83 -5.35
CA ILE A 49 -7.37 -5.06 -5.48
C ILE A 49 -7.91 -5.19 -6.91
N ALA A 50 -7.05 -5.04 -7.90
CA ALA A 50 -7.44 -5.15 -9.30
C ALA A 50 -7.99 -6.55 -9.63
N ARG A 51 -7.37 -7.59 -9.08
CA ARG A 51 -7.83 -8.96 -9.30
C ARG A 51 -9.21 -9.21 -8.70
N LEU A 52 -9.50 -8.63 -7.54
CA LEU A 52 -10.79 -8.79 -6.89
C LEU A 52 -11.90 -8.00 -7.58
N GLN A 53 -11.55 -6.94 -8.28
CA GLN A 53 -12.52 -6.10 -8.99
C GLN A 53 -12.87 -6.62 -10.38
N ASN A 54 -12.09 -7.52 -10.94
CA ASN A 54 -12.33 -8.10 -12.28
C ASN A 54 -13.30 -9.28 -12.22
#